data_c80a443bfb72b78da81c521b1a3a30fc
#
_entry.id   c80a443bfb72b78da81c521b1a3a30fc
#
_cell.length_a   1.000
_cell.length_b   1.000
_cell.length_c   1.000
_cell.angle_alpha   90.00
_cell.angle_beta   90.00
_cell.angle_gamma   90.00
#
_symmetry.space_group_name_H-M   'P 1'
#
loop_
_entity.id
_entity.type
_entity.pdbx_description
1 polymer ?
#
loop_
_entity_poly.entity_id
_entity_poly.type
_entity_poly.pdbx_seq_one_letter_code
_entity_poly.pdbx_strand_id
1 'polypeptide(L)'
;MRNKKIIIAGGSGFIGEAMSNYFGKENSIVILTRATSNTMNNRNHYKVVSQDNFQNVRYIKWDGKTAGAWVAEIENADIIINLAGKTVNCRYNAKNRNEILSSRVDSTHVIGEAIRQCKNPPSLWINASSATIYRHATDRPQDEFTGEYHDDFSVQVCKKWEAAFLAERTTATRQVALRMAITLGSGGVLIPYFNLLKFGLGGRQGNGNQMYSWVHITDTCRMIEWIESHPELSGIYNCCSPNPVTNRVFMATIRKATGHRFGLPAPEWLLKIGAPIIGTETELVLKSRWVVPTKISKSGFRFSFPDLDTALDDIIKRVPRKQYHLFE
;
A
#
# COMPACT_ATOMS: atom_id res chain seq x y z
N MET A 1 -8.36 14.69 -11.61
CA MET A 1 -6.96 15.04 -12.00
C MET A 1 -6.76 14.67 -13.47
N ARG A 2 -6.33 15.62 -14.34
CA ARG A 2 -6.20 15.44 -15.81
C ARG A 2 -4.97 16.17 -16.35
N ASN A 3 -4.41 15.65 -17.44
CA ASN A 3 -3.27 16.25 -18.17
C ASN A 3 -2.02 16.46 -17.29
N LYS A 4 -1.81 15.58 -16.30
CA LYS A 4 -0.67 15.61 -15.40
C LYS A 4 0.41 14.63 -15.82
N LYS A 5 1.68 14.96 -15.56
CA LYS A 5 2.80 14.04 -15.61
C LYS A 5 3.04 13.49 -14.19
N ILE A 6 2.76 12.20 -13.99
CA ILE A 6 2.85 11.54 -12.69
C ILE A 6 3.97 10.51 -12.72
N ILE A 7 4.90 10.61 -11.80
CA ILE A 7 5.97 9.64 -11.61
C ILE A 7 5.61 8.71 -10.46
N ILE A 8 5.66 7.39 -10.69
CA ILE A 8 5.38 6.38 -9.68
C ILE A 8 6.65 5.53 -9.47
N ALA A 9 7.39 5.83 -8.43
CA ALA A 9 8.56 5.06 -8.03
C ALA A 9 8.12 3.76 -7.33
N GLY A 10 8.64 2.61 -7.79
CA GLY A 10 8.18 1.29 -7.34
C GLY A 10 6.81 0.89 -7.92
N GLY A 11 6.38 1.54 -9.00
CA GLY A 11 5.05 1.39 -9.61
C GLY A 11 4.76 0.04 -10.26
N SER A 12 5.72 -0.89 -10.34
CA SER A 12 5.51 -2.25 -10.86
C SER A 12 4.93 -3.24 -9.84
N GLY A 13 4.55 -2.79 -8.65
CA GLY A 13 3.85 -3.58 -7.65
C GLY A 13 2.33 -3.39 -7.73
N PHE A 14 1.58 -4.21 -6.97
CA PHE A 14 0.11 -4.19 -6.95
C PHE A 14 -0.51 -2.79 -6.83
N ILE A 15 -0.05 -1.97 -5.88
CA ILE A 15 -0.60 -0.62 -5.66
C ILE A 15 -0.22 0.30 -6.83
N GLY A 16 1.02 0.23 -7.30
CA GLY A 16 1.48 1.06 -8.42
C GLY A 16 0.79 0.73 -9.74
N GLU A 17 0.55 -0.54 -10.04
CA GLU A 17 -0.24 -0.97 -11.20
C GLU A 17 -1.68 -0.44 -11.12
N ALA A 18 -2.32 -0.57 -9.95
CA ALA A 18 -3.66 -0.05 -9.76
C ALA A 18 -3.74 1.48 -9.92
N MET A 19 -2.75 2.22 -9.38
CA MET A 19 -2.63 3.66 -9.58
C MET A 19 -2.40 4.03 -11.05
N SER A 20 -1.53 3.29 -11.74
CA SER A 20 -1.29 3.49 -13.17
C SER A 20 -2.54 3.29 -14.02
N ASN A 21 -3.34 2.27 -13.69
CA ASN A 21 -4.62 2.01 -14.36
C ASN A 21 -5.67 3.08 -14.02
N TYR A 22 -5.65 3.60 -12.80
CA TYR A 22 -6.60 4.64 -12.38
C TYR A 22 -6.28 6.00 -13.02
N PHE A 23 -5.02 6.44 -12.90
CA PHE A 23 -4.58 7.76 -13.36
C PHE A 23 -4.25 7.81 -14.86
N GLY A 24 -3.78 6.71 -15.44
CA GLY A 24 -3.27 6.67 -16.82
C GLY A 24 -4.32 6.93 -17.90
N LYS A 25 -5.61 6.92 -17.55
CA LYS A 25 -6.70 7.24 -18.48
C LYS A 25 -6.63 8.69 -19.00
N GLU A 26 -6.20 9.62 -18.16
CA GLU A 26 -6.23 11.06 -18.44
C GLU A 26 -4.89 11.76 -18.15
N ASN A 27 -3.85 11.00 -17.78
CA ASN A 27 -2.55 11.54 -17.38
C ASN A 27 -1.40 10.76 -18.01
N SER A 28 -0.23 11.36 -18.10
CA SER A 28 1.02 10.68 -18.50
C SER A 28 1.68 10.06 -17.26
N ILE A 29 1.93 8.75 -17.30
CA ILE A 29 2.52 8.01 -16.18
C ILE A 29 3.93 7.55 -16.51
N VAL A 30 4.86 7.83 -15.63
CA VAL A 30 6.24 7.29 -15.68
C VAL A 30 6.45 6.38 -14.48
N ILE A 31 6.67 5.11 -14.73
CA ILE A 31 6.94 4.11 -13.70
C ILE A 31 8.44 3.91 -13.57
N LEU A 32 8.99 4.23 -12.39
CA LEU A 32 10.37 3.88 -12.05
C LEU A 32 10.41 2.47 -11.45
N THR A 33 11.14 1.56 -12.10
CA THR A 33 11.19 0.15 -11.72
C THR A 33 12.57 -0.47 -11.91
N ARG A 34 12.89 -1.45 -11.05
CA ARG A 34 14.11 -2.28 -11.18
C ARG A 34 13.97 -3.37 -12.23
N ALA A 35 12.75 -3.72 -12.60
CA ALA A 35 12.48 -4.76 -13.59
C ALA A 35 12.82 -4.27 -15.01
N THR A 36 13.41 -5.16 -15.83
CA THR A 36 13.56 -4.93 -17.25
C THR A 36 12.29 -5.34 -18.01
N SER A 37 12.07 -4.83 -19.23
CA SER A 37 10.91 -5.17 -20.07
C SER A 37 10.66 -6.68 -20.21
N ASN A 38 11.72 -7.48 -20.32
CA ASN A 38 11.63 -8.95 -20.44
C ASN A 38 11.18 -9.64 -19.13
N THR A 39 11.44 -9.05 -17.96
CA THR A 39 10.99 -9.58 -16.67
C THR A 39 9.56 -9.19 -16.33
N MET A 40 9.01 -8.17 -16.95
CA MET A 40 7.61 -7.75 -16.73
C MET A 40 6.63 -8.72 -17.37
N ASN A 41 6.92 -9.26 -18.55
CA ASN A 41 6.07 -10.23 -19.24
C ASN A 41 5.92 -11.57 -18.47
N ASN A 42 6.93 -11.95 -17.65
CA ASN A 42 6.91 -13.17 -16.84
C ASN A 42 6.35 -13.01 -15.43
N ARG A 43 6.15 -11.78 -14.94
CA ARG A 43 5.61 -11.51 -13.59
C ARG A 43 4.09 -11.42 -13.54
N ASN A 44 3.39 -11.72 -14.63
CA ASN A 44 1.92 -11.72 -14.72
C ASN A 44 1.27 -12.82 -13.85
N HIS A 45 1.65 -12.92 -12.56
CA HIS A 45 0.86 -13.65 -11.56
C HIS A 45 -0.44 -12.91 -11.19
N TYR A 46 -0.59 -11.68 -11.64
CA TYR A 46 -1.77 -10.85 -11.42
C TYR A 46 -2.31 -10.33 -12.75
N LYS A 47 -2.74 -11.24 -13.64
CA LYS A 47 -3.58 -10.82 -14.76
C LYS A 47 -4.90 -10.34 -14.19
N VAL A 48 -4.96 -9.09 -13.76
CA VAL A 48 -6.21 -8.34 -13.75
C VAL A 48 -6.60 -8.18 -15.22
N VAL A 49 -7.78 -8.68 -15.55
CA VAL A 49 -8.39 -8.54 -16.86
C VAL A 49 -8.67 -7.05 -17.09
N SER A 50 -7.68 -6.35 -17.64
CA SER A 50 -7.79 -5.18 -18.48
C SER A 50 -6.38 -4.84 -18.96
N GLN A 51 -5.94 -5.50 -20.04
CA GLN A 51 -4.90 -4.95 -20.89
C GLN A 51 -5.51 -3.80 -21.71
N ASP A 52 -5.94 -2.76 -21.04
CA ASP A 52 -5.96 -1.47 -21.67
C ASP A 52 -4.49 -1.07 -21.75
N ASN A 53 -3.86 -1.27 -22.89
CA ASN A 53 -2.56 -0.70 -23.24
C ASN A 53 -2.73 0.80 -23.24
N PHE A 54 -2.61 1.45 -22.06
CA PHE A 54 -2.59 2.89 -21.98
C PHE A 54 -1.31 3.37 -22.68
N GLN A 55 -1.45 3.99 -23.83
CA GLN A 55 -0.35 4.60 -24.60
C GLN A 55 0.44 5.62 -23.76
N ASN A 56 -0.13 6.03 -22.63
CA ASN A 56 0.40 7.06 -21.73
C ASN A 56 1.24 6.53 -20.57
N VAL A 57 1.57 5.22 -20.50
CA VAL A 57 2.38 4.64 -19.42
C VAL A 57 3.75 4.24 -19.95
N ARG A 58 4.82 4.81 -19.39
CA ARG A 58 6.21 4.51 -19.72
C ARG A 58 6.94 3.92 -18.53
N TYR A 59 7.88 3.03 -18.77
CA TYR A 59 8.70 2.38 -17.75
C TYR A 59 10.14 2.81 -17.90
N ILE A 60 10.73 3.30 -16.82
CA ILE A 60 12.13 3.74 -16.75
C ILE A 60 12.86 2.91 -15.71
N LYS A 61 14.01 2.40 -16.08
CA LYS A 61 14.88 1.61 -15.19
C LYS A 61 15.50 2.53 -14.13
N TRP A 62 15.43 2.13 -12.87
CA TRP A 62 16.16 2.72 -11.76
C TRP A 62 16.50 1.63 -10.74
N ASP A 63 17.44 1.90 -9.84
CA ASP A 63 17.86 0.97 -8.78
C ASP A 63 17.25 1.31 -7.39
N GLY A 64 16.66 2.49 -7.26
CA GLY A 64 16.10 3.02 -6.01
C GLY A 64 17.14 3.60 -5.04
N LYS A 65 18.38 3.85 -5.51
CA LYS A 65 19.50 4.27 -4.66
C LYS A 65 20.35 5.37 -5.28
N THR A 66 20.58 5.32 -6.59
CA THR A 66 21.51 6.22 -7.26
C THR A 66 20.81 7.06 -8.33
N ALA A 67 21.32 8.27 -8.54
CA ALA A 67 20.92 9.10 -9.66
C ALA A 67 21.24 8.40 -10.99
N GLY A 68 20.44 8.66 -12.03
CA GLY A 68 20.61 8.09 -13.36
C GLY A 68 19.71 8.78 -14.37
N ALA A 69 19.50 8.17 -15.53
CA ALA A 69 18.68 8.73 -16.60
C ALA A 69 17.24 9.07 -16.16
N TRP A 70 16.72 8.40 -15.14
CA TRP A 70 15.39 8.63 -14.59
C TRP A 70 15.23 10.04 -13.97
N VAL A 71 16.31 10.69 -13.54
CA VAL A 71 16.27 12.04 -12.95
C VAL A 71 15.69 13.06 -13.93
N ALA A 72 15.98 12.93 -15.21
CA ALA A 72 15.42 13.77 -16.25
C ALA A 72 13.88 13.72 -16.36
N GLU A 73 13.27 12.63 -15.90
CA GLU A 73 11.82 12.49 -15.88
C GLU A 73 11.15 13.35 -14.79
N ILE A 74 11.88 13.71 -13.73
CA ILE A 74 11.35 14.55 -12.64
C ILE A 74 11.12 15.98 -13.09
N GLU A 75 11.97 16.49 -13.99
CA GLU A 75 11.80 17.82 -14.58
C GLU A 75 10.42 17.94 -15.25
N ASN A 76 9.69 19.00 -14.91
CA ASN A 76 8.32 19.25 -15.36
C ASN A 76 7.31 18.14 -15.02
N ALA A 77 7.57 17.30 -14.03
CA ALA A 77 6.55 16.43 -13.47
C ALA A 77 5.63 17.23 -12.54
N ASP A 78 4.35 16.87 -12.51
CA ASP A 78 3.39 17.50 -11.59
C ASP A 78 3.44 16.81 -10.20
N ILE A 79 3.52 15.49 -10.21
CA ILE A 79 3.41 14.67 -9.00
C ILE A 79 4.47 13.55 -9.02
N ILE A 80 5.08 13.32 -7.86
CA ILE A 80 5.85 12.10 -7.58
C ILE A 80 5.14 11.31 -6.49
N ILE A 81 4.96 10.00 -6.74
CA ILE A 81 4.43 9.03 -5.77
C ILE A 81 5.53 7.99 -5.52
N ASN A 82 6.10 7.97 -4.33
CA ASN A 82 7.10 6.98 -3.94
C ASN A 82 6.46 5.81 -3.19
N LEU A 83 6.37 4.66 -3.86
CA LEU A 83 5.92 3.37 -3.32
C LEU A 83 7.09 2.39 -3.17
N ALA A 84 8.32 2.83 -3.39
CA ALA A 84 9.47 1.95 -3.41
C ALA A 84 9.76 1.36 -2.03
N GLY A 85 9.98 0.07 -2.01
CA GLY A 85 10.32 -0.66 -0.79
C GLY A 85 10.36 -2.16 -1.02
N LYS A 86 11.23 -2.85 -0.29
CA LYS A 86 11.22 -4.31 -0.22
C LYS A 86 9.93 -4.78 0.47
N THR A 87 9.35 -5.87 -0.02
CA THR A 87 8.21 -6.50 0.65
C THR A 87 8.53 -6.86 2.10
N VAL A 88 7.58 -6.60 3.00
CA VAL A 88 7.65 -7.01 4.41
C VAL A 88 7.16 -8.46 4.62
N ASN A 89 6.56 -9.06 3.60
CA ASN A 89 6.17 -10.47 3.62
C ASN A 89 7.39 -11.36 3.37
N CYS A 90 8.27 -11.44 4.36
CA CYS A 90 9.48 -12.25 4.39
C CYS A 90 9.93 -12.45 5.84
N ARG A 91 10.85 -13.40 6.09
CA ARG A 91 11.46 -13.57 7.43
C ARG A 91 12.36 -12.39 7.77
N TYR A 92 12.27 -11.89 9.01
CA TYR A 92 13.02 -10.72 9.50
C TYR A 92 14.43 -11.09 10.00
N ASN A 93 15.20 -11.80 9.17
CA ASN A 93 16.65 -11.97 9.43
C ASN A 93 17.41 -10.64 9.20
N ALA A 94 18.67 -10.57 9.61
CA ALA A 94 19.48 -9.36 9.53
C ALA A 94 19.52 -8.75 8.13
N LYS A 95 19.70 -9.58 7.08
CA LYS A 95 19.71 -9.14 5.68
C LYS A 95 18.37 -8.51 5.29
N ASN A 96 17.26 -9.21 5.54
CA ASN A 96 15.94 -8.71 5.18
C ASN A 96 15.56 -7.44 5.94
N ARG A 97 15.90 -7.36 7.24
CA ARG A 97 15.69 -6.14 8.05
C ARG A 97 16.43 -4.94 7.45
N ASN A 98 17.70 -5.12 7.09
CA ASN A 98 18.48 -4.06 6.47
C ASN A 98 17.89 -3.63 5.13
N GLU A 99 17.55 -4.59 4.24
CA GLU A 99 16.97 -4.29 2.92
C GLU A 99 15.57 -3.67 3.01
N ILE A 100 14.74 -4.04 4.01
CA ILE A 100 13.43 -3.41 4.26
C ILE A 100 13.61 -1.94 4.60
N LEU A 101 14.58 -1.60 5.47
CA LEU A 101 14.84 -0.23 5.85
C LEU A 101 15.51 0.55 4.71
N SER A 102 16.65 0.04 4.19
CA SER A 102 17.45 0.77 3.20
C SER A 102 16.68 1.05 1.91
N SER A 103 15.91 0.07 1.41
CA SER A 103 15.11 0.28 0.19
C SER A 103 14.10 1.44 0.28
N ARG A 104 13.68 1.80 1.49
CA ARG A 104 12.76 2.92 1.75
C ARG A 104 13.50 4.23 1.93
N VAL A 105 14.51 4.21 2.76
CA VAL A 105 15.30 5.41 3.07
C VAL A 105 16.10 5.86 1.84
N ASP A 106 16.81 4.94 1.17
CA ASP A 106 17.63 5.25 -0.01
C ASP A 106 16.77 5.83 -1.15
N SER A 107 15.62 5.21 -1.43
CA SER A 107 14.70 5.69 -2.48
C SER A 107 14.13 7.08 -2.16
N THR A 108 13.88 7.36 -0.89
CA THR A 108 13.41 8.67 -0.45
C THR A 108 14.49 9.73 -0.63
N HIS A 109 15.73 9.45 -0.21
CA HIS A 109 16.84 10.37 -0.36
C HIS A 109 17.14 10.70 -1.82
N VAL A 110 17.28 9.69 -2.68
CA VAL A 110 17.63 9.92 -4.08
C VAL A 110 16.55 10.68 -4.86
N ILE A 111 15.26 10.49 -4.49
CA ILE A 111 14.16 11.30 -5.04
C ILE A 111 14.25 12.73 -4.55
N GLY A 112 14.50 12.97 -3.26
CA GLY A 112 14.65 14.29 -2.69
C GLY A 112 15.81 15.06 -3.32
N GLU A 113 16.96 14.41 -3.53
CA GLU A 113 18.11 14.99 -4.24
C GLU A 113 17.75 15.39 -5.67
N ALA A 114 17.06 14.50 -6.40
CA ALA A 114 16.64 14.76 -7.77
C ALA A 114 15.65 15.93 -7.86
N ILE A 115 14.68 16.03 -6.94
CA ILE A 115 13.75 17.16 -6.86
C ILE A 115 14.50 18.49 -6.66
N ARG A 116 15.48 18.53 -5.74
CA ARG A 116 16.27 19.75 -5.48
C ARG A 116 17.11 20.22 -6.67
N GLN A 117 17.44 19.33 -7.59
CA GLN A 117 18.22 19.63 -8.79
C GLN A 117 17.35 20.13 -9.96
N CYS A 118 16.01 19.97 -9.90
CA CYS A 118 15.11 20.42 -10.94
C CYS A 118 15.02 21.96 -11.01
N LYS A 119 14.92 22.47 -12.23
CA LYS A 119 14.55 23.87 -12.48
C LYS A 119 13.04 24.07 -12.26
N ASN A 120 12.25 23.12 -12.73
CA ASN A 120 10.80 23.08 -12.59
C ASN A 120 10.41 21.81 -11.82
N PRO A 121 10.55 21.79 -10.49
CA PRO A 121 10.26 20.62 -9.68
C PRO A 121 8.75 20.30 -9.61
N PRO A 122 8.36 19.06 -9.29
CA PRO A 122 6.97 18.69 -9.09
C PRO A 122 6.34 19.51 -7.96
N SER A 123 5.06 19.86 -8.11
CA SER A 123 4.32 20.59 -7.07
C SER A 123 3.98 19.72 -5.85
N LEU A 124 3.91 18.41 -6.03
CA LEU A 124 3.52 17.46 -4.98
C LEU A 124 4.41 16.22 -4.99
N TRP A 125 4.93 15.87 -3.80
CA TRP A 125 5.59 14.60 -3.55
C TRP A 125 4.82 13.81 -2.48
N ILE A 126 4.23 12.70 -2.89
CA ILE A 126 3.57 11.73 -1.99
C ILE A 126 4.56 10.60 -1.72
N ASN A 127 4.84 10.36 -0.44
CA ASN A 127 5.65 9.23 -0.02
C ASN A 127 4.81 8.23 0.76
N ALA A 128 4.86 6.96 0.37
CA ALA A 128 4.23 5.93 1.17
C ALA A 128 4.90 5.86 2.55
N SER A 129 4.11 5.59 3.56
CA SER A 129 4.48 5.16 4.89
C SER A 129 3.54 4.02 5.28
N SER A 130 3.49 3.64 6.53
CA SER A 130 2.63 2.52 6.96
C SER A 130 1.90 2.82 8.27
N ALA A 131 0.62 2.46 8.32
CA ALA A 131 -0.16 2.45 9.56
C ALA A 131 0.42 1.49 10.63
N THR A 132 1.39 0.66 10.27
CA THR A 132 2.15 -0.20 11.21
C THR A 132 2.99 0.61 12.20
N ILE A 133 3.21 1.90 11.94
CA ILE A 133 3.91 2.81 12.86
C ILE A 133 3.24 2.89 14.23
N TYR A 134 1.93 2.70 14.28
CA TYR A 134 1.20 2.73 15.54
C TYR A 134 1.39 1.45 16.35
N ARG A 135 1.24 1.58 17.67
CA ARG A 135 1.31 0.44 18.59
C ARG A 135 0.23 -0.61 18.31
N HIS A 136 0.38 -1.79 18.88
CA HIS A 136 -0.72 -2.74 19.02
C HIS A 136 -1.82 -2.11 19.88
N ALA A 137 -3.02 -1.93 19.32
CA ALA A 137 -4.12 -1.25 19.98
C ALA A 137 -5.38 -2.13 20.00
N THR A 138 -5.92 -2.34 21.20
CA THR A 138 -7.19 -3.05 21.45
C THR A 138 -8.15 -2.23 22.32
N ASP A 139 -7.67 -1.10 22.82
CA ASP A 139 -8.33 -0.20 23.76
C ASP A 139 -8.97 1.01 23.08
N ARG A 140 -8.28 1.61 22.11
CA ARG A 140 -8.77 2.78 21.36
C ARG A 140 -8.17 2.89 19.97
N PRO A 141 -8.86 3.55 19.01
CA PRO A 141 -8.29 3.85 17.70
C PRO A 141 -7.08 4.79 17.82
N GLN A 142 -6.16 4.63 16.87
CA GLN A 142 -4.98 5.48 16.70
C GLN A 142 -5.19 6.40 15.51
N ASP A 143 -4.88 7.68 15.64
CA ASP A 143 -4.99 8.67 14.57
C ASP A 143 -3.73 9.54 14.46
N GLU A 144 -3.74 10.49 13.56
CA GLU A 144 -2.60 11.37 13.29
C GLU A 144 -2.30 12.35 14.43
N PHE A 145 -3.24 12.58 15.35
CA PHE A 145 -3.14 13.58 16.44
C PHE A 145 -2.76 12.95 17.77
N THR A 146 -3.36 11.81 18.09
CA THR A 146 -3.26 11.17 19.41
C THR A 146 -2.70 9.75 19.36
N GLY A 147 -2.26 9.31 18.18
CA GLY A 147 -1.74 7.97 17.99
C GLY A 147 -0.40 7.75 18.69
N GLU A 148 -0.24 6.58 19.27
CA GLU A 148 0.93 6.17 20.04
C GLU A 148 1.79 5.19 19.27
N TYR A 149 3.09 5.25 19.48
CA TYR A 149 4.09 4.40 18.84
C TYR A 149 4.68 3.43 19.86
N HIS A 150 5.11 2.27 19.37
CA HIS A 150 5.91 1.30 20.13
C HIS A 150 7.34 1.28 19.59
N ASP A 151 8.15 0.31 20.04
CA ASP A 151 9.56 0.21 19.67
C ASP A 151 9.93 -1.08 18.92
N ASP A 152 8.94 -1.76 18.32
CA ASP A 152 9.21 -2.94 17.51
C ASP A 152 9.87 -2.59 16.15
N PHE A 153 10.44 -3.60 15.50
CA PHE A 153 11.18 -3.41 14.24
C PHE A 153 10.36 -2.70 13.17
N SER A 154 9.13 -3.10 12.97
CA SER A 154 8.26 -2.51 11.93
C SER A 154 7.97 -1.05 12.21
N VAL A 155 7.79 -0.66 13.47
CA VAL A 155 7.63 0.74 13.90
C VAL A 155 8.90 1.53 13.66
N GLN A 156 10.07 0.99 14.01
CA GLN A 156 11.37 1.66 13.78
C GLN A 156 11.62 1.91 12.29
N VAL A 157 11.26 0.97 11.42
CA VAL A 157 11.33 1.17 9.96
C VAL A 157 10.45 2.35 9.54
N CYS A 158 9.20 2.42 10.00
CA CYS A 158 8.28 3.50 9.65
C CYS A 158 8.78 4.86 10.15
N LYS A 159 9.25 4.94 11.41
CA LYS A 159 9.81 6.17 11.99
C LYS A 159 11.00 6.69 11.18
N LYS A 160 11.97 5.82 10.86
CA LYS A 160 13.15 6.20 10.07
C LYS A 160 12.78 6.61 8.65
N TRP A 161 11.80 5.94 8.05
CA TRP A 161 11.32 6.29 6.72
C TRP A 161 10.65 7.67 6.69
N GLU A 162 9.72 7.94 7.62
CA GLU A 162 9.08 9.26 7.74
C GLU A 162 10.09 10.35 8.09
N ALA A 163 11.03 10.08 8.98
CA ALA A 163 12.09 11.02 9.32
C ALA A 163 12.97 11.36 8.11
N ALA A 164 13.37 10.36 7.31
CA ALA A 164 14.11 10.59 6.07
C ALA A 164 13.31 11.45 5.09
N PHE A 165 12.02 11.17 4.91
CA PHE A 165 11.16 11.92 4.02
C PHE A 165 10.97 13.39 4.46
N LEU A 166 10.68 13.61 5.73
CA LEU A 166 10.45 14.96 6.28
C LEU A 166 11.74 15.79 6.36
N ALA A 167 12.89 15.13 6.40
CA ALA A 167 14.19 15.80 6.37
C ALA A 167 14.56 16.32 4.98
N GLU A 168 13.94 15.81 3.91
CA GLU A 168 14.16 16.28 2.54
C GLU A 168 13.54 17.67 2.37
N ARG A 169 14.38 18.70 2.35
CA ARG A 169 13.95 20.10 2.19
C ARG A 169 13.71 20.41 0.71
N THR A 170 12.50 20.23 0.25
CA THR A 170 12.06 20.50 -1.13
C THR A 170 11.12 21.72 -1.14
N THR A 171 11.67 22.94 -1.06
CA THR A 171 10.92 24.18 -0.80
C THR A 171 9.79 24.46 -1.79
N ALA A 172 9.97 24.08 -3.05
CA ALA A 172 8.97 24.26 -4.11
C ALA A 172 8.03 23.05 -4.30
N THR A 173 8.26 21.95 -3.55
CA THR A 173 7.49 20.71 -3.64
C THR A 173 6.82 20.42 -2.31
N ARG A 174 5.50 20.39 -2.30
CA ARG A 174 4.70 20.03 -1.12
C ARG A 174 4.86 18.55 -0.80
N GLN A 175 5.11 18.22 0.45
CA GLN A 175 5.38 16.86 0.92
C GLN A 175 4.18 16.29 1.67
N VAL A 176 3.75 15.08 1.28
CA VAL A 176 2.68 14.33 1.95
C VAL A 176 3.11 12.88 2.16
N ALA A 177 3.13 12.42 3.41
CA ALA A 177 3.31 11.02 3.76
C ALA A 177 1.96 10.33 3.97
N LEU A 178 1.73 9.19 3.28
CA LEU A 178 0.54 8.38 3.45
C LEU A 178 0.85 7.13 4.29
N ARG A 179 0.38 7.08 5.53
CA ARG A 179 0.42 5.89 6.39
C ARG A 179 -0.63 4.89 5.90
N MET A 180 -0.23 4.06 4.97
CA MET A 180 -1.12 3.10 4.32
C MET A 180 -1.49 1.96 5.26
N ALA A 181 -2.78 1.70 5.40
CA ALA A 181 -3.33 0.49 6.00
C ALA A 181 -3.30 -0.69 5.00
N ILE A 182 -3.93 -1.80 5.35
CA ILE A 182 -4.09 -2.95 4.46
C ILE A 182 -4.87 -2.50 3.21
N THR A 183 -4.17 -2.34 2.08
CA THR A 183 -4.79 -1.90 0.84
C THR A 183 -5.43 -3.09 0.12
N LEU A 184 -6.76 -3.04 -0.01
CA LEU A 184 -7.59 -4.08 -0.62
C LEU A 184 -7.84 -3.79 -2.10
N GLY A 185 -7.72 -4.81 -2.95
CA GLY A 185 -8.02 -4.78 -4.37
C GLY A 185 -7.96 -6.19 -4.95
N SER A 186 -8.02 -6.34 -6.26
CA SER A 186 -8.05 -7.65 -6.95
C SER A 186 -6.76 -8.48 -6.82
N GLY A 187 -5.78 -8.02 -6.03
CA GLY A 187 -4.49 -8.67 -5.81
C GLY A 187 -3.91 -8.37 -4.43
N GLY A 188 -2.58 -8.37 -4.35
CA GLY A 188 -1.85 -7.96 -3.15
C GLY A 188 -2.16 -8.83 -1.93
N VAL A 189 -2.56 -8.19 -0.84
CA VAL A 189 -2.79 -8.84 0.45
C VAL A 189 -3.95 -9.83 0.45
N LEU A 190 -4.92 -9.74 -0.48
CA LEU A 190 -6.05 -10.68 -0.54
C LEU A 190 -5.66 -12.07 -1.07
N ILE A 191 -4.57 -12.20 -1.81
CA ILE A 191 -4.15 -13.49 -2.38
C ILE A 191 -3.89 -14.57 -1.33
N PRO A 192 -3.10 -14.34 -0.28
CA PRO A 192 -2.98 -15.30 0.81
C PRO A 192 -4.33 -15.72 1.40
N TYR A 193 -5.26 -14.78 1.57
CA TYR A 193 -6.59 -15.10 2.09
C TYR A 193 -7.41 -15.92 1.10
N PHE A 194 -7.36 -15.64 -0.20
CA PHE A 194 -7.99 -16.47 -1.23
C PHE A 194 -7.43 -17.88 -1.24
N ASN A 195 -6.11 -18.02 -1.08
CA ASN A 195 -5.48 -19.34 -0.97
C ASN A 195 -5.97 -20.12 0.27
N LEU A 196 -6.13 -19.46 1.41
CA LEU A 196 -6.71 -20.09 2.60
C LEU A 196 -8.15 -20.55 2.35
N LEU A 197 -8.97 -19.72 1.69
CA LEU A 197 -10.36 -20.04 1.36
C LEU A 197 -10.49 -21.29 0.48
N LYS A 198 -9.61 -21.46 -0.50
CA LYS A 198 -9.58 -22.65 -1.38
C LYS A 198 -9.52 -23.96 -0.58
N PHE A 199 -8.85 -23.95 0.55
CA PHE A 199 -8.64 -25.14 1.39
C PHE A 199 -9.55 -25.17 2.62
N GLY A 200 -10.59 -24.32 2.66
CA GLY A 200 -11.51 -24.24 3.81
C GLY A 200 -10.88 -23.64 5.09
N LEU A 201 -9.69 -23.01 4.99
CA LEU A 201 -8.95 -22.41 6.10
C LEU A 201 -9.29 -20.93 6.31
N GLY A 202 -10.41 -20.47 5.82
CA GLY A 202 -10.86 -19.08 5.87
C GLY A 202 -11.47 -18.65 7.21
N GLY A 203 -11.21 -19.32 8.32
CA GLY A 203 -11.70 -18.95 9.65
C GLY A 203 -10.91 -17.82 10.30
N ARG A 204 -11.32 -17.43 11.51
CA ARG A 204 -10.59 -16.43 12.31
C ARG A 204 -9.15 -16.84 12.54
N GLN A 205 -8.25 -15.87 12.60
CA GLN A 205 -6.84 -16.04 12.88
C GLN A 205 -6.53 -15.58 14.31
N GLY A 206 -5.83 -16.40 15.09
CA GLY A 206 -5.65 -16.15 16.51
C GLY A 206 -6.98 -16.14 17.28
N ASN A 207 -7.13 -15.18 18.19
CA ASN A 207 -8.40 -14.97 18.93
C ASN A 207 -9.47 -14.25 18.06
N GLY A 208 -9.06 -13.62 16.95
CA GLY A 208 -9.92 -12.92 16.01
C GLY A 208 -10.38 -11.54 16.48
N ASN A 209 -9.89 -11.03 17.61
CA ASN A 209 -10.28 -9.72 18.16
C ASN A 209 -9.32 -8.60 17.74
N GLN A 210 -8.16 -8.94 17.16
CA GLN A 210 -7.23 -7.94 16.64
C GLN A 210 -7.90 -7.11 15.53
N MET A 211 -7.75 -5.80 15.61
CA MET A 211 -8.32 -4.86 14.66
C MET A 211 -7.52 -4.81 13.36
N TYR A 212 -8.22 -4.78 12.26
CA TYR A 212 -7.70 -4.60 10.91
C TYR A 212 -8.19 -3.27 10.34
N SER A 213 -7.27 -2.32 10.22
CA SER A 213 -7.51 -1.14 9.40
C SER A 213 -7.16 -1.46 7.97
N TRP A 214 -8.02 -1.09 7.09
CA TRP A 214 -7.97 -1.39 5.66
C TRP A 214 -8.37 -0.17 4.83
N VAL A 215 -8.08 -0.18 3.54
CA VAL A 215 -8.55 0.82 2.58
C VAL A 215 -8.79 0.16 1.24
N HIS A 216 -9.82 0.56 0.51
CA HIS A 216 -10.02 0.15 -0.87
C HIS A 216 -9.01 0.88 -1.77
N ILE A 217 -8.42 0.18 -2.75
CA ILE A 217 -7.40 0.76 -3.65
C ILE A 217 -7.92 1.99 -4.41
N THR A 218 -9.20 2.01 -4.79
CA THR A 218 -9.83 3.17 -5.42
C THR A 218 -9.85 4.37 -4.49
N ASP A 219 -10.13 4.19 -3.19
CA ASP A 219 -10.12 5.29 -2.23
C ASP A 219 -8.70 5.79 -1.94
N THR A 220 -7.69 4.92 -2.03
CA THR A 220 -6.29 5.35 -2.02
C THR A 220 -5.98 6.31 -3.19
N CYS A 221 -6.41 5.96 -4.40
CA CYS A 221 -6.24 6.83 -5.57
C CYS A 221 -7.02 8.14 -5.44
N ARG A 222 -8.29 8.08 -5.01
CA ARG A 222 -9.13 9.27 -4.78
C ARG A 222 -8.58 10.18 -3.68
N MET A 223 -7.96 9.61 -2.64
CA MET A 223 -7.30 10.39 -1.59
C MET A 223 -6.11 11.17 -2.16
N ILE A 224 -5.34 10.58 -3.07
CA ILE A 224 -4.25 11.26 -3.79
C ILE A 224 -4.80 12.42 -4.64
N GLU A 225 -5.89 12.23 -5.38
CA GLU A 225 -6.55 13.30 -6.14
C GLU A 225 -7.07 14.41 -5.22
N TRP A 226 -7.65 14.04 -4.08
CA TRP A 226 -8.11 15.00 -3.08
C TRP A 226 -6.96 15.87 -2.55
N ILE A 227 -5.86 15.24 -2.18
CA ILE A 227 -4.66 15.93 -1.71
C ILE A 227 -4.07 16.83 -2.81
N GLU A 228 -4.04 16.37 -4.05
CA GLU A 228 -3.55 17.20 -5.17
C GLU A 228 -4.39 18.44 -5.36
N SER A 229 -5.73 18.32 -5.32
CA SER A 229 -6.67 19.43 -5.52
C SER A 229 -6.81 20.37 -4.31
N HIS A 230 -6.19 20.04 -3.16
CA HIS A 230 -6.23 20.83 -1.93
C HIS A 230 -4.79 21.20 -1.50
N PRO A 231 -4.23 22.30 -2.03
CA PRO A 231 -2.82 22.68 -1.78
C PRO A 231 -2.47 22.93 -0.31
N GLU A 232 -3.44 23.20 0.53
CA GLU A 232 -3.28 23.39 1.98
C GLU A 232 -2.99 22.09 2.72
N LEU A 233 -3.27 20.93 2.12
CA LEU A 233 -3.06 19.63 2.75
C LEU A 233 -1.60 19.21 2.62
N SER A 234 -0.88 19.15 3.74
CA SER A 234 0.53 18.75 3.81
C SER A 234 0.82 17.91 5.05
N GLY A 235 2.01 17.28 5.08
CA GLY A 235 2.47 16.47 6.19
C GLY A 235 1.93 15.04 6.15
N ILE A 236 1.49 14.49 7.28
CA ILE A 236 1.19 13.06 7.43
C ILE A 236 -0.32 12.81 7.47
N TYR A 237 -0.79 11.79 6.75
CA TYR A 237 -2.18 11.33 6.71
C TYR A 237 -2.28 9.81 6.82
N ASN A 238 -3.27 9.32 7.56
CA ASN A 238 -3.62 7.91 7.57
C ASN A 238 -4.45 7.57 6.32
N CYS A 239 -3.94 6.67 5.50
CA CYS A 239 -4.63 6.15 4.32
C CYS A 239 -5.34 4.84 4.71
N CYS A 240 -6.49 4.96 5.34
CA CYS A 240 -7.34 3.84 5.79
C CYS A 240 -8.81 4.20 5.69
N SER A 241 -9.69 3.19 5.64
CA SER A 241 -11.13 3.35 5.75
C SER A 241 -11.50 3.86 7.16
N PRO A 242 -12.61 4.64 7.30
CA PRO A 242 -13.09 5.10 8.61
C PRO A 242 -13.60 3.97 9.50
N ASN A 243 -13.94 2.80 8.95
CA ASN A 243 -14.55 1.67 9.65
C ASN A 243 -13.60 0.46 9.73
N PRO A 244 -12.59 0.47 10.62
CA PRO A 244 -11.76 -0.70 10.88
C PRO A 244 -12.61 -1.83 11.49
N VAL A 245 -12.24 -3.08 11.20
CA VAL A 245 -12.97 -4.27 11.66
C VAL A 245 -12.07 -5.23 12.41
N THR A 246 -12.66 -6.13 13.22
CA THR A 246 -11.87 -7.22 13.82
C THR A 246 -11.48 -8.26 12.75
N ASN A 247 -10.40 -9.03 12.99
CA ASN A 247 -10.04 -10.14 12.11
C ASN A 247 -11.20 -11.12 11.91
N ARG A 248 -11.97 -11.40 12.96
CA ARG A 248 -13.15 -12.27 12.89
C ARG A 248 -14.15 -11.75 11.87
N VAL A 249 -14.47 -10.46 11.89
CA VAL A 249 -15.38 -9.80 10.93
C VAL A 249 -14.75 -9.83 9.55
N PHE A 250 -13.46 -9.45 9.43
CA PHE A 250 -12.75 -9.45 8.14
C PHE A 250 -12.81 -10.81 7.44
N MET A 251 -12.51 -11.90 8.18
CA MET A 251 -12.54 -13.26 7.62
C MET A 251 -13.98 -13.73 7.30
N ALA A 252 -14.95 -13.32 8.10
CA ALA A 252 -16.37 -13.64 7.83
C ALA A 252 -16.87 -12.92 6.56
N THR A 253 -16.51 -11.64 6.39
CA THR A 253 -16.91 -10.84 5.22
C THR A 253 -16.26 -11.35 3.94
N ILE A 254 -14.96 -11.73 3.96
CA ILE A 254 -14.31 -12.36 2.80
C ILE A 254 -15.01 -13.67 2.42
N ARG A 255 -15.33 -14.54 3.39
CA ARG A 255 -16.07 -15.78 3.10
C ARG A 255 -17.42 -15.51 2.47
N LYS A 256 -18.18 -14.55 3.03
CA LYS A 256 -19.49 -14.14 2.49
C LYS A 256 -19.37 -13.67 1.04
N ALA A 257 -18.44 -12.73 0.77
CA ALA A 257 -18.23 -12.18 -0.56
C ALA A 257 -17.79 -13.23 -1.60
N THR A 258 -17.06 -14.26 -1.17
CA THR A 258 -16.59 -15.36 -2.05
C THR A 258 -17.50 -16.57 -2.08
N GLY A 259 -18.62 -16.57 -1.35
CA GLY A 259 -19.59 -17.67 -1.30
C GLY A 259 -19.17 -18.88 -0.45
N HIS A 260 -18.16 -18.75 0.41
CA HIS A 260 -17.74 -19.83 1.32
C HIS A 260 -18.58 -19.83 2.60
N ARG A 261 -19.25 -20.95 2.88
CA ARG A 261 -20.16 -21.08 4.05
C ARG A 261 -19.43 -21.23 5.37
N PHE A 262 -18.28 -21.92 5.38
CA PHE A 262 -17.50 -22.16 6.59
C PHE A 262 -16.01 -21.86 6.37
N GLY A 263 -15.25 -21.76 7.47
CA GLY A 263 -13.80 -21.65 7.45
C GLY A 263 -13.23 -22.12 8.77
N LEU A 264 -12.28 -23.04 8.70
CA LEU A 264 -11.58 -23.54 9.88
C LEU A 264 -10.72 -22.41 10.47
N PRO A 265 -10.79 -22.18 11.80
CA PRO A 265 -9.97 -21.18 12.46
C PRO A 265 -8.50 -21.61 12.52
N ALA A 266 -7.60 -20.63 12.45
CA ALA A 266 -6.17 -20.84 12.67
C ALA A 266 -5.77 -20.27 14.04
N PRO A 267 -5.67 -21.12 15.10
CA PRO A 267 -5.25 -20.66 16.41
C PRO A 267 -3.80 -20.14 16.38
N GLU A 268 -3.45 -19.31 17.34
CA GLU A 268 -2.15 -18.61 17.35
C GLU A 268 -0.95 -19.55 17.29
N TRP A 269 -1.01 -20.69 17.99
CA TRP A 269 0.07 -21.67 17.97
C TRP A 269 0.30 -22.25 16.57
N LEU A 270 -0.78 -22.49 15.80
CA LEU A 270 -0.69 -22.95 14.41
C LEU A 270 -0.09 -21.89 13.50
N LEU A 271 -0.45 -20.62 13.69
CA LEU A 271 0.14 -19.49 12.96
C LEU A 271 1.63 -19.35 13.25
N LYS A 272 2.05 -19.54 14.52
CA LYS A 272 3.47 -19.51 14.92
C LYS A 272 4.30 -20.60 14.26
N ILE A 273 3.74 -21.80 14.07
CA ILE A 273 4.39 -22.90 13.36
C ILE A 273 4.35 -22.68 11.85
N GLY A 274 3.22 -22.21 11.31
CA GLY A 274 3.03 -22.04 9.87
C GLY A 274 3.80 -20.85 9.26
N ALA A 275 3.94 -19.75 9.98
CA ALA A 275 4.60 -18.55 9.46
C ALA A 275 6.06 -18.79 9.01
N PRO A 276 6.92 -19.48 9.74
CA PRO A 276 8.25 -19.86 9.27
C PRO A 276 8.23 -20.72 7.99
N ILE A 277 7.29 -21.66 7.89
CA ILE A 277 7.16 -22.58 6.74
C ILE A 277 6.81 -21.81 5.46
N ILE A 278 5.89 -20.84 5.56
CA ILE A 278 5.48 -20.01 4.40
C ILE A 278 6.39 -18.77 4.22
N GLY A 279 7.43 -18.63 5.05
CA GLY A 279 8.44 -17.57 4.90
C GLY A 279 7.97 -16.16 5.30
N THR A 280 6.99 -16.05 6.23
CA THR A 280 6.44 -14.77 6.72
C THR A 280 6.61 -14.59 8.22
N GLU A 281 6.15 -13.45 8.75
CA GLU A 281 6.11 -13.15 10.18
C GLU A 281 4.68 -13.15 10.73
N THR A 282 4.49 -13.72 11.92
CA THR A 282 3.19 -13.77 12.61
C THR A 282 2.68 -12.38 12.99
N GLU A 283 3.57 -11.41 13.18
CA GLU A 283 3.23 -10.01 13.45
C GLU A 283 2.28 -9.42 12.38
N LEU A 284 2.45 -9.81 11.12
CA LEU A 284 1.63 -9.30 10.01
C LEU A 284 0.15 -9.65 10.17
N VAL A 285 -0.15 -10.73 10.88
CA VAL A 285 -1.50 -11.28 11.09
C VAL A 285 -2.05 -10.97 12.48
N LEU A 286 -1.20 -11.04 13.52
CA LEU A 286 -1.64 -11.01 14.92
C LEU A 286 -1.60 -9.62 15.55
N LYS A 287 -0.84 -8.68 14.98
CA LYS A 287 -0.79 -7.30 15.50
C LYS A 287 -2.12 -6.58 15.22
N SER A 288 -2.75 -6.09 16.29
CA SER A 288 -3.95 -5.26 16.19
C SER A 288 -3.57 -3.86 15.68
N ARG A 289 -4.11 -3.50 14.51
CA ARG A 289 -3.91 -2.19 13.89
C ARG A 289 -5.27 -1.48 13.84
N TRP A 290 -5.57 -0.76 14.90
CA TRP A 290 -6.79 0.03 15.01
C TRP A 290 -6.49 1.48 14.67
N VAL A 291 -6.54 1.81 13.39
CA VAL A 291 -6.17 3.13 12.86
C VAL A 291 -7.35 3.75 12.13
N VAL A 292 -7.57 5.04 12.32
CA VAL A 292 -8.64 5.82 11.69
C VAL A 292 -8.08 7.04 10.95
N PRO A 293 -8.75 7.49 9.87
CA PRO A 293 -8.26 8.57 8.99
C PRO A 293 -8.79 9.95 9.42
N THR A 294 -8.53 10.34 10.69
CA THR A 294 -9.13 11.54 11.28
C THR A 294 -8.82 12.81 10.50
N LYS A 295 -7.56 12.99 10.09
CA LYS A 295 -7.10 14.21 9.43
C LYS A 295 -7.71 14.41 8.04
N ILE A 296 -7.72 13.36 7.20
CA ILE A 296 -8.29 13.46 5.86
C ILE A 296 -9.82 13.55 5.88
N SER A 297 -10.48 12.89 6.84
CA SER A 297 -11.94 13.01 7.03
C SER A 297 -12.33 14.43 7.42
N LYS A 298 -11.56 15.09 8.28
CA LYS A 298 -11.76 16.49 8.66
C LYS A 298 -11.56 17.47 7.50
N SER A 299 -10.76 17.13 6.49
CA SER A 299 -10.61 17.95 5.29
C SER A 299 -11.80 17.88 4.33
N GLY A 300 -12.81 17.05 4.62
CA GLY A 300 -14.01 16.89 3.79
C GLY A 300 -13.95 15.71 2.81
N PHE A 301 -12.87 14.94 2.79
CA PHE A 301 -12.77 13.76 1.93
C PHE A 301 -13.89 12.75 2.22
N ARG A 302 -14.49 12.22 1.16
CA ARG A 302 -15.56 11.21 1.23
C ARG A 302 -15.10 9.91 0.61
N PHE A 303 -15.11 8.82 1.41
CA PHE A 303 -14.78 7.49 0.95
C PHE A 303 -15.89 6.93 0.05
N SER A 304 -15.52 6.27 -1.06
CA SER A 304 -16.44 5.50 -1.90
C SER A 304 -16.78 4.15 -1.28
N PHE A 305 -15.81 3.59 -0.54
CA PHE A 305 -15.93 2.29 0.12
C PHE A 305 -15.62 2.42 1.61
N PRO A 306 -16.53 3.05 2.40
CA PRO A 306 -16.32 3.19 3.84
C PRO A 306 -16.45 1.86 4.58
N ASP A 307 -17.25 0.91 4.05
CA ASP A 307 -17.60 -0.36 4.68
C ASP A 307 -16.98 -1.55 3.94
N LEU A 308 -16.52 -2.54 4.72
CA LEU A 308 -15.79 -3.70 4.20
C LEU A 308 -16.64 -4.57 3.26
N ASP A 309 -17.93 -4.73 3.54
CA ASP A 309 -18.84 -5.51 2.68
C ASP A 309 -18.88 -4.94 1.27
N THR A 310 -19.14 -3.64 1.12
CA THR A 310 -19.20 -2.98 -0.19
C THR A 310 -17.84 -2.99 -0.91
N ALA A 311 -16.75 -2.86 -0.16
CA ALA A 311 -15.40 -2.92 -0.70
C ALA A 311 -15.07 -4.31 -1.26
N LEU A 312 -15.38 -5.37 -0.51
CA LEU A 312 -15.12 -6.75 -0.95
C LEU A 312 -16.05 -7.17 -2.08
N ASP A 313 -17.31 -6.75 -2.07
CA ASP A 313 -18.25 -7.03 -3.16
C ASP A 313 -17.76 -6.42 -4.49
N ASP A 314 -17.24 -5.18 -4.47
CA ASP A 314 -16.64 -4.56 -5.65
C ASP A 314 -15.39 -5.32 -6.13
N ILE A 315 -14.51 -5.70 -5.20
CA ILE A 315 -13.26 -6.39 -5.53
C ILE A 315 -13.54 -7.77 -6.12
N ILE A 316 -14.41 -8.56 -5.49
CA ILE A 316 -14.69 -9.96 -5.90
C ILE A 316 -15.33 -10.03 -7.29
N LYS A 317 -16.10 -9.05 -7.71
CA LYS A 317 -16.64 -8.96 -9.09
C LYS A 317 -15.53 -8.93 -10.16
N ARG A 318 -14.34 -8.50 -9.80
CA ARG A 318 -13.17 -8.36 -10.70
C ARG A 318 -12.15 -9.50 -10.54
N VAL A 319 -12.33 -10.39 -9.56
CA VAL A 319 -11.42 -11.49 -9.27
C VAL A 319 -11.97 -12.78 -9.87
N PRO A 320 -11.23 -13.45 -10.77
CA PRO A 320 -11.65 -14.73 -11.31
C PRO A 320 -11.89 -15.77 -10.21
N ARG A 321 -13.01 -16.49 -10.30
CA ARG A 321 -13.44 -17.46 -9.28
C ARG A 321 -12.39 -18.51 -8.95
N LYS A 322 -11.62 -18.96 -9.93
CA LYS A 322 -10.47 -19.86 -9.75
C LYS A 322 -9.38 -19.35 -8.81
N GLN A 323 -9.36 -18.06 -8.47
CA GLN A 323 -8.40 -17.52 -7.50
C GLN A 323 -8.79 -17.85 -6.06
N TYR A 324 -10.06 -18.12 -5.76
CA TYR A 324 -10.55 -18.40 -4.41
C TYR A 324 -11.38 -19.69 -4.29
N HIS A 325 -11.65 -20.40 -5.38
CA HIS A 325 -12.24 -21.75 -5.39
C HIS A 325 -11.29 -22.75 -6.04
N LEU A 326 -11.34 -24.02 -5.58
CA LEU A 326 -10.57 -25.13 -6.16
C LEU A 326 -11.20 -25.64 -7.45
N PHE A 327 -12.55 -25.63 -7.52
CA PHE A 327 -13.33 -26.10 -8.65
C PHE A 327 -14.19 -24.94 -9.16
N GLU A 328 -14.32 -24.82 -10.48
CA GLU A 328 -15.18 -23.83 -11.14
C GLU A 328 -16.64 -24.23 -11.08
#